data_87398b753368bd56f3d1f6a0f1c02418
#
_entry.id   87398b753368bd56f3d1f6a0f1c02418
#
_cell.length_a   1.000
_cell.length_b   1.000
_cell.length_c   1.000
_cell.angle_alpha   90.00
_cell.angle_beta   90.00
_cell.angle_gamma   90.00
#
_symmetry.space_group_name_H-M   'P 1'
#
loop_
_entity.id
_entity.type
_entity.pdbx_description
1 polymer ?
#
loop_
_entity_poly.entity_id
_entity_poly.type
_entity_poly.pdbx_seq_one_letter_code
_entity_poly.pdbx_strand_id
1 'polypeptide(L)'
;MTGPLTPEGPRPTVAMVAYPGMTMLDLIGPHDALSQLTDVHLLASTTEELRSDTGVPFRATGTLADAPVDVDVVFVPGGEGTADAIRDRQVLDFLADRGARARYVTSVCTGSLILGAAGLLQGYKATSHWATRELLSLFGAVPTEGRIVVDRNRITAGGVTAGIDFGLALLAEMLGEQSARVTQLLLEYDPDPPFDSGSPLTAGDVEIETIRKFVEPLNAEIASLATV
;
A
#
# COMPACT_ATOMS: atom_id res chain seq x y z
N MET A 1 6.84 -16.23 -23.85
CA MET A 1 7.90 -15.40 -24.48
C MET A 1 8.87 -15.01 -23.37
N THR A 2 10.09 -15.55 -23.41
CA THR A 2 11.17 -15.15 -22.50
C THR A 2 11.76 -13.84 -23.06
N GLY A 3 11.31 -12.71 -22.55
CA GLY A 3 11.83 -11.39 -22.90
C GLY A 3 13.02 -11.01 -22.01
N PRO A 4 13.74 -9.92 -22.31
CA PRO A 4 14.88 -9.45 -21.53
C PRO A 4 14.56 -9.06 -20.07
N LEU A 5 13.29 -9.06 -19.69
CA LEU A 5 12.79 -8.75 -18.34
C LEU A 5 12.32 -10.03 -17.59
N THR A 6 12.63 -11.23 -18.09
CA THR A 6 12.24 -12.46 -17.38
C THR A 6 13.23 -12.73 -16.24
N PRO A 7 12.78 -12.80 -14.97
CA PRO A 7 13.68 -13.14 -13.86
C PRO A 7 14.25 -14.54 -14.03
N GLU A 8 15.49 -14.74 -13.60
CA GLU A 8 16.08 -16.08 -13.49
C GLU A 8 15.43 -16.77 -12.26
N GLY A 9 14.46 -17.64 -12.49
CA GLY A 9 13.76 -18.38 -11.44
C GLY A 9 12.25 -18.14 -11.40
N PRO A 10 11.55 -18.72 -10.40
CA PRO A 10 10.11 -18.52 -10.25
C PRO A 10 9.80 -17.05 -9.93
N ARG A 11 8.71 -16.55 -10.50
CA ARG A 11 8.27 -15.19 -10.26
C ARG A 11 7.71 -15.08 -8.84
N PRO A 12 8.07 -14.05 -8.05
CA PRO A 12 7.45 -13.81 -6.75
C PRO A 12 5.94 -13.59 -6.89
N THR A 13 5.18 -14.12 -5.95
CA THR A 13 3.72 -14.00 -5.91
C THR A 13 3.30 -12.84 -5.01
N VAL A 14 2.52 -11.92 -5.56
CA VAL A 14 2.05 -10.71 -4.86
C VAL A 14 0.53 -10.73 -4.73
N ALA A 15 0.01 -10.74 -3.50
CA ALA A 15 -1.41 -10.55 -3.21
C ALA A 15 -1.68 -9.07 -2.93
N MET A 16 -2.35 -8.38 -3.85
CA MET A 16 -2.80 -7.01 -3.68
C MET A 16 -4.27 -6.98 -3.26
N VAL A 17 -4.54 -6.47 -2.06
CA VAL A 17 -5.91 -6.36 -1.54
C VAL A 17 -6.54 -5.07 -2.05
N ALA A 18 -7.70 -5.21 -2.70
CA ALA A 18 -8.52 -4.09 -3.13
C ALA A 18 -9.83 -4.05 -2.32
N TYR A 19 -10.37 -2.86 -2.10
CA TYR A 19 -11.59 -2.63 -1.35
C TYR A 19 -12.31 -1.36 -1.84
N PRO A 20 -13.61 -1.18 -1.57
CA PRO A 20 -14.32 0.04 -1.95
C PRO A 20 -13.72 1.29 -1.28
N GLY A 21 -13.62 2.37 -2.02
CA GLY A 21 -13.08 3.64 -1.51
C GLY A 21 -11.56 3.68 -1.36
N MET A 22 -10.82 2.70 -1.91
CA MET A 22 -9.36 2.81 -2.00
C MET A 22 -8.96 3.90 -3.00
N THR A 23 -7.81 4.52 -2.80
CA THR A 23 -7.20 5.44 -3.77
C THR A 23 -6.59 4.63 -4.93
N MET A 24 -7.06 4.90 -6.15
CA MET A 24 -6.68 4.11 -7.32
C MET A 24 -5.17 4.11 -7.58
N LEU A 25 -4.50 5.27 -7.45
CA LEU A 25 -3.06 5.36 -7.70
C LEU A 25 -2.22 4.62 -6.65
N ASP A 26 -2.72 4.49 -5.40
CA ASP A 26 -2.08 3.67 -4.36
C ASP A 26 -1.95 2.20 -4.77
N LEU A 27 -2.92 1.72 -5.56
CA LEU A 27 -2.92 0.36 -6.08
C LEU A 27 -2.15 0.25 -7.40
N ILE A 28 -2.47 1.10 -8.38
CA ILE A 28 -1.98 0.96 -9.76
C ILE A 28 -0.50 1.34 -9.87
N GLY A 29 -0.02 2.32 -9.09
CA GLY A 29 1.41 2.67 -9.08
C GLY A 29 2.33 1.48 -8.74
N PRO A 30 2.12 0.82 -7.59
CA PRO A 30 2.85 -0.40 -7.26
C PRO A 30 2.57 -1.56 -8.24
N HIS A 31 1.34 -1.70 -8.71
CA HIS A 31 0.97 -2.73 -9.67
C HIS A 31 1.81 -2.64 -10.93
N ASP A 32 1.90 -1.46 -11.54
CA ASP A 32 2.66 -1.27 -12.78
C ASP A 32 4.15 -1.52 -12.59
N ALA A 33 4.70 -1.13 -11.43
CA ALA A 33 6.10 -1.41 -11.10
C ALA A 33 6.38 -2.91 -10.92
N LEU A 34 5.44 -3.68 -10.35
CA LEU A 34 5.67 -5.08 -9.96
C LEU A 34 5.24 -6.09 -11.03
N SER A 35 4.14 -5.82 -11.76
CA SER A 35 3.46 -6.79 -12.63
C SER A 35 4.32 -7.35 -13.78
N GLN A 36 5.34 -6.62 -14.19
CA GLN A 36 6.24 -7.09 -15.25
C GLN A 36 7.10 -8.28 -14.82
N LEU A 37 7.46 -8.35 -13.54
CA LEU A 37 8.44 -9.31 -13.01
C LEU A 37 7.90 -10.21 -11.90
N THR A 38 6.65 -10.01 -11.47
CA THR A 38 5.98 -10.79 -10.43
C THR A 38 4.61 -11.29 -10.89
N ASP A 39 4.06 -12.27 -10.21
CA ASP A 39 2.72 -12.77 -10.44
C ASP A 39 1.75 -12.06 -9.47
N VAL A 40 1.07 -11.03 -9.98
CA VAL A 40 0.18 -10.20 -9.18
C VAL A 40 -1.24 -10.76 -9.20
N HIS A 41 -1.81 -10.96 -8.01
CA HIS A 41 -3.21 -11.30 -7.78
C HIS A 41 -3.91 -10.09 -7.19
N LEU A 42 -4.79 -9.46 -7.94
CA LEU A 42 -5.66 -8.39 -7.45
C LEU A 42 -6.91 -9.00 -6.83
N LEU A 43 -7.05 -8.92 -5.52
CA LEU A 43 -8.01 -9.66 -4.72
C LEU A 43 -8.91 -8.70 -3.93
N ALA A 44 -10.20 -9.04 -3.82
CA ALA A 44 -11.14 -8.31 -2.98
C ALA A 44 -12.13 -9.28 -2.31
N SER A 45 -12.99 -8.80 -1.43
CA SER A 45 -14.07 -9.62 -0.83
C SER A 45 -15.09 -10.10 -1.87
N THR A 46 -15.13 -9.46 -3.05
CA THR A 46 -16.01 -9.79 -4.17
C THR A 46 -15.33 -9.52 -5.52
N THR A 47 -15.80 -10.19 -6.59
CA THR A 47 -15.44 -9.89 -7.98
C THR A 47 -16.43 -8.96 -8.68
N GLU A 48 -17.45 -8.48 -7.98
CA GLU A 48 -18.39 -7.48 -8.50
C GLU A 48 -17.67 -6.11 -8.67
N GLU A 49 -18.33 -5.19 -9.37
CA GLU A 49 -17.80 -3.83 -9.54
C GLU A 49 -17.66 -3.12 -8.19
N LEU A 50 -16.47 -2.63 -7.92
CA LEU A 50 -16.12 -1.76 -6.80
C LEU A 50 -15.85 -0.35 -7.33
N ARG A 51 -15.82 0.62 -6.44
CA ARG A 51 -15.48 2.02 -6.79
C ARG A 51 -14.38 2.54 -5.89
N SER A 52 -13.44 3.27 -6.51
CA SER A 52 -12.41 4.01 -5.78
C SER A 52 -13.02 5.19 -5.00
N ASP A 53 -12.21 5.86 -4.20
CA ASP A 53 -12.54 7.10 -3.48
C ASP A 53 -13.01 8.23 -4.42
N THR A 54 -12.49 8.28 -5.64
CA THR A 54 -12.89 9.24 -6.69
C THR A 54 -13.99 8.72 -7.62
N GLY A 55 -14.58 7.55 -7.31
CA GLY A 55 -15.70 6.97 -8.06
C GLY A 55 -15.32 6.19 -9.31
N VAL A 56 -14.02 5.94 -9.58
CA VAL A 56 -13.58 5.11 -10.72
C VAL A 56 -14.00 3.66 -10.49
N PRO A 57 -14.78 3.06 -11.41
CA PRO A 57 -15.18 1.65 -11.29
C PRO A 57 -14.00 0.73 -11.62
N PHE A 58 -13.86 -0.34 -10.84
CA PHE A 58 -12.86 -1.38 -11.08
C PHE A 58 -13.38 -2.74 -10.61
N ARG A 59 -12.68 -3.81 -10.98
CA ARG A 59 -12.96 -5.17 -10.53
C ARG A 59 -11.67 -5.85 -10.12
N ALA A 60 -11.73 -6.63 -9.04
CA ALA A 60 -10.67 -7.55 -8.69
C ALA A 60 -10.61 -8.72 -9.67
N THR A 61 -9.45 -9.34 -9.82
CA THR A 61 -9.25 -10.52 -10.68
C THR A 61 -9.67 -11.82 -10.00
N GLY A 62 -9.84 -11.80 -8.66
CA GLY A 62 -10.30 -12.91 -7.85
C GLY A 62 -10.79 -12.43 -6.49
N THR A 63 -11.39 -13.33 -5.73
CA THR A 63 -11.76 -13.10 -4.33
C THR A 63 -10.57 -13.35 -3.40
N LEU A 64 -10.65 -12.89 -2.15
CA LEU A 64 -9.65 -13.19 -1.11
C LEU A 64 -9.48 -14.71 -0.91
N ALA A 65 -10.55 -15.50 -1.14
CA ALA A 65 -10.51 -16.96 -1.04
C ALA A 65 -9.75 -17.63 -2.21
N ASP A 66 -9.65 -16.94 -3.35
CA ASP A 66 -8.93 -17.44 -4.54
C ASP A 66 -7.41 -17.22 -4.43
N ALA A 67 -6.94 -16.51 -3.39
CA ALA A 67 -5.52 -16.22 -3.18
C ALA A 67 -4.71 -17.52 -3.06
N PRO A 68 -3.51 -17.58 -3.63
CA PRO A 68 -2.55 -18.65 -3.33
C PRO A 68 -2.35 -18.81 -1.82
N VAL A 69 -2.16 -20.06 -1.38
CA VAL A 69 -1.94 -20.36 0.05
C VAL A 69 -0.71 -19.64 0.57
N ASP A 70 0.37 -19.69 -0.21
CA ASP A 70 1.62 -19.02 0.09
C ASP A 70 1.83 -17.88 -0.91
N VAL A 71 2.05 -16.67 -0.39
CA VAL A 71 2.39 -15.48 -1.16
C VAL A 71 3.69 -14.89 -0.64
N ASP A 72 4.53 -14.38 -1.55
CA ASP A 72 5.75 -13.69 -1.14
C ASP A 72 5.45 -12.31 -0.55
N VAL A 73 4.46 -11.64 -1.08
CA VAL A 73 4.10 -10.28 -0.70
C VAL A 73 2.60 -10.15 -0.45
N VAL A 74 2.24 -9.55 0.67
CA VAL A 74 0.91 -8.99 0.92
C VAL A 74 1.01 -7.47 0.80
N PHE A 75 0.13 -6.87 0.00
CA PHE A 75 0.07 -5.44 -0.25
C PHE A 75 -1.32 -4.87 0.00
N VAL A 76 -1.39 -3.71 0.66
CA VAL A 76 -2.64 -2.98 0.93
C VAL A 76 -2.49 -1.51 0.55
N PRO A 77 -3.34 -0.98 -0.36
CA PRO A 77 -3.44 0.45 -0.66
C PRO A 77 -4.17 1.20 0.44
N GLY A 78 -4.08 2.52 0.45
CA GLY A 78 -4.91 3.38 1.28
C GLY A 78 -6.11 3.95 0.54
N GLY A 79 -6.76 4.96 1.13
CA GLY A 79 -7.90 5.67 0.57
C GLY A 79 -8.94 6.05 1.64
N GLU A 80 -9.98 6.75 1.22
CA GLU A 80 -11.08 7.17 2.11
C GLU A 80 -11.84 5.98 2.71
N GLY A 81 -11.89 4.83 2.00
CA GLY A 81 -12.50 3.58 2.47
C GLY A 81 -11.70 2.83 3.55
N THR A 82 -10.59 3.38 4.04
CA THR A 82 -9.73 2.72 5.05
C THR A 82 -10.49 2.31 6.31
N ALA A 83 -11.38 3.17 6.82
CA ALA A 83 -12.17 2.85 8.01
C ALA A 83 -13.12 1.66 7.79
N ASP A 84 -13.75 1.56 6.61
CA ASP A 84 -14.60 0.43 6.26
C ASP A 84 -13.80 -0.84 6.05
N ALA A 85 -12.62 -0.76 5.44
CA ALA A 85 -11.71 -1.89 5.32
C ALA A 85 -11.23 -2.42 6.69
N ILE A 86 -11.02 -1.54 7.68
CA ILE A 86 -10.73 -1.93 9.08
C ILE A 86 -11.92 -2.65 9.73
N ARG A 87 -13.17 -2.37 9.34
CA ARG A 87 -14.37 -3.08 9.82
C ARG A 87 -14.60 -4.42 9.10
N ASP A 88 -14.05 -4.57 7.90
CA ASP A 88 -14.24 -5.78 7.09
C ASP A 88 -13.40 -6.94 7.65
N ARG A 89 -14.08 -7.85 8.38
CA ARG A 89 -13.42 -9.02 8.96
C ARG A 89 -12.79 -9.93 7.93
N GLN A 90 -13.36 -10.02 6.71
CA GLN A 90 -12.77 -10.85 5.65
C GLN A 90 -11.41 -10.30 5.21
N VAL A 91 -11.30 -8.97 5.09
CA VAL A 91 -10.02 -8.29 4.78
C VAL A 91 -9.02 -8.49 5.90
N LEU A 92 -9.41 -8.22 7.16
CA LEU A 92 -8.49 -8.34 8.31
C LEU A 92 -8.01 -9.77 8.52
N ASP A 93 -8.90 -10.75 8.48
CA ASP A 93 -8.58 -12.16 8.69
C ASP A 93 -7.68 -12.70 7.56
N PHE A 94 -7.92 -12.28 6.30
CA PHE A 94 -7.04 -12.59 5.17
C PHE A 94 -5.64 -12.01 5.37
N LEU A 95 -5.55 -10.73 5.73
CA LEU A 95 -4.28 -10.07 5.96
C LEU A 95 -3.50 -10.71 7.10
N ALA A 96 -4.16 -11.00 8.22
CA ALA A 96 -3.54 -11.65 9.38
C ALA A 96 -3.00 -13.04 9.01
N ASP A 97 -3.79 -13.85 8.29
CA ASP A 97 -3.38 -15.20 7.88
C ASP A 97 -2.22 -15.17 6.88
N ARG A 98 -2.36 -14.43 5.77
CA ARG A 98 -1.31 -14.37 4.74
C ARG A 98 -0.08 -13.60 5.21
N GLY A 99 -0.26 -12.48 5.91
CA GLY A 99 0.81 -11.64 6.44
C GLY A 99 1.68 -12.34 7.51
N ALA A 100 1.14 -13.32 8.22
CA ALA A 100 1.92 -14.13 9.17
C ALA A 100 2.98 -15.00 8.46
N ARG A 101 2.79 -15.33 7.19
CA ARG A 101 3.65 -16.23 6.42
C ARG A 101 4.40 -15.54 5.27
N ALA A 102 3.89 -14.41 4.80
CA ALA A 102 4.48 -13.67 3.68
C ALA A 102 5.92 -13.24 3.98
N ARG A 103 6.76 -13.31 2.96
CA ARG A 103 8.12 -12.79 3.02
C ARG A 103 8.14 -11.29 3.28
N TYR A 104 7.19 -10.54 2.69
CA TYR A 104 7.02 -9.11 2.90
C TYR A 104 5.56 -8.74 3.17
N VAL A 105 5.32 -7.88 4.15
CA VAL A 105 4.02 -7.27 4.44
C VAL A 105 4.13 -5.78 4.17
N THR A 106 3.30 -5.28 3.26
CA THR A 106 3.55 -4.00 2.63
C THR A 106 2.28 -3.16 2.45
N SER A 107 2.45 -1.85 2.43
CA SER A 107 1.34 -0.92 2.21
C SER A 107 1.80 0.42 1.65
N VAL A 108 0.85 1.15 1.09
CA VAL A 108 0.97 2.55 0.70
C VAL A 108 -0.10 3.36 1.44
N CYS A 109 0.20 4.62 1.77
CA CYS A 109 -0.75 5.57 2.34
C CYS A 109 -1.41 5.03 3.63
N THR A 110 -2.73 5.18 3.78
CA THR A 110 -3.49 4.69 4.94
C THR A 110 -3.64 3.16 5.00
N GLY A 111 -3.19 2.42 3.98
CA GLY A 111 -3.16 0.96 4.01
C GLY A 111 -2.36 0.38 5.17
N SER A 112 -1.38 1.13 5.69
CA SER A 112 -0.64 0.75 6.89
C SER A 112 -1.52 0.70 8.15
N LEU A 113 -2.59 1.50 8.23
CA LEU A 113 -3.54 1.45 9.34
C LEU A 113 -4.39 0.16 9.29
N ILE A 114 -4.71 -0.32 8.08
CA ILE A 114 -5.39 -1.62 7.88
C ILE A 114 -4.46 -2.77 8.32
N LEU A 115 -3.17 -2.72 7.94
CA LEU A 115 -2.17 -3.68 8.43
C LEU A 115 -2.03 -3.63 9.95
N GLY A 116 -2.07 -2.44 10.53
CA GLY A 116 -2.06 -2.25 11.99
C GLY A 116 -3.26 -2.92 12.65
N ALA A 117 -4.48 -2.69 12.13
CA ALA A 117 -5.71 -3.30 12.60
C ALA A 117 -5.72 -4.85 12.45
N ALA A 118 -5.04 -5.38 11.45
CA ALA A 118 -4.81 -6.81 11.28
C ALA A 118 -3.72 -7.38 12.23
N GLY A 119 -3.13 -6.56 13.11
CA GLY A 119 -2.10 -6.97 14.07
C GLY A 119 -0.70 -7.16 13.48
N LEU A 120 -0.48 -6.77 12.23
CA LEU A 120 0.76 -7.05 11.51
C LEU A 120 1.89 -6.05 11.73
N LEU A 121 1.61 -4.91 12.39
CA LEU A 121 2.58 -3.84 12.64
C LEU A 121 2.96 -3.65 14.12
N GLN A 122 2.52 -4.53 15.01
CA GLN A 122 2.83 -4.43 16.44
C GLN A 122 4.34 -4.38 16.70
N GLY A 123 4.83 -3.27 17.24
CA GLY A 123 6.26 -3.04 17.54
C GLY A 123 7.15 -2.84 16.32
N TYR A 124 6.58 -2.63 15.14
CA TYR A 124 7.31 -2.28 13.93
C TYR A 124 7.31 -0.77 13.69
N LYS A 125 8.40 -0.26 13.14
CA LYS A 125 8.45 1.07 12.54
C LYS A 125 7.64 1.05 11.26
N ALA A 126 6.75 2.04 11.10
CA ALA A 126 5.92 2.15 9.90
C ALA A 126 5.62 3.61 9.57
N THR A 127 5.40 3.87 8.29
CA THR A 127 4.87 5.15 7.80
C THR A 127 3.47 4.98 7.22
N SER A 128 2.80 6.09 7.01
CA SER A 128 1.47 6.22 6.41
C SER A 128 1.42 7.53 5.61
N HIS A 129 0.25 7.90 5.09
CA HIS A 129 0.03 9.27 4.65
C HIS A 129 0.39 10.23 5.80
N TRP A 130 1.15 11.29 5.52
CA TRP A 130 1.72 12.17 6.55
C TRP A 130 0.69 12.70 7.54
N ALA A 131 -0.52 13.02 7.09
CA ALA A 131 -1.58 13.59 7.91
C ALA A 131 -2.34 12.54 8.77
N THR A 132 -2.07 11.25 8.57
CA THR A 132 -2.70 10.13 9.31
C THR A 132 -1.69 9.27 10.07
N ARG A 133 -0.39 9.47 9.82
CA ARG A 133 0.72 8.62 10.31
C ARG A 133 0.70 8.37 11.81
N GLU A 134 0.37 9.39 12.60
CA GLU A 134 0.38 9.28 14.07
C GLU A 134 -0.64 8.27 14.62
N LEU A 135 -1.71 7.98 13.83
CA LEU A 135 -2.70 6.96 14.19
C LEU A 135 -2.13 5.54 14.23
N LEU A 136 -0.97 5.30 13.61
CA LEU A 136 -0.28 4.01 13.67
C LEU A 136 0.02 3.59 15.12
N SER A 137 0.27 4.55 16.03
CA SER A 137 0.50 4.29 17.45
C SER A 137 -0.70 3.60 18.12
N LEU A 138 -1.92 3.87 17.67
CA LEU A 138 -3.14 3.26 18.21
C LEU A 138 -3.22 1.75 17.91
N PHE A 139 -2.52 1.31 16.87
CA PHE A 139 -2.41 -0.10 16.47
C PHE A 139 -1.08 -0.74 16.88
N GLY A 140 -0.34 -0.10 17.80
CA GLY A 140 0.90 -0.63 18.38
C GLY A 140 2.13 -0.56 17.46
N ALA A 141 2.04 0.13 16.33
CA ALA A 141 3.20 0.44 15.49
C ALA A 141 3.96 1.66 16.01
N VAL A 142 5.19 1.85 15.55
CA VAL A 142 6.01 3.04 15.83
C VAL A 142 5.95 3.98 14.63
N PRO A 143 5.16 5.07 14.69
CA PRO A 143 5.06 6.04 13.60
C PRO A 143 6.44 6.57 13.24
N THR A 144 6.82 6.45 11.98
CA THR A 144 8.16 6.82 11.52
C THR A 144 8.05 7.68 10.27
N GLU A 145 8.75 8.79 10.26
CA GLU A 145 8.81 9.68 9.11
C GLU A 145 9.65 9.05 8.00
N GLY A 146 9.17 9.20 6.76
CA GLY A 146 9.87 8.70 5.58
C GLY A 146 8.91 8.46 4.43
N ARG A 147 9.41 8.62 3.21
CA ARG A 147 8.65 8.28 2.00
C ARG A 147 8.44 6.78 1.88
N ILE A 148 9.45 6.00 2.27
CA ILE A 148 9.38 4.54 2.46
C ILE A 148 10.07 4.23 3.78
N VAL A 149 9.45 3.40 4.60
CA VAL A 149 10.01 2.89 5.85
C VAL A 149 10.10 1.37 5.76
N VAL A 150 11.30 0.87 5.94
CA VAL A 150 11.61 -0.57 5.98
C VAL A 150 11.99 -0.93 7.42
N ASP A 151 11.26 -1.85 8.02
CA ASP A 151 11.61 -2.47 9.28
C ASP A 151 11.47 -3.99 9.18
N ARG A 152 12.58 -4.67 9.10
CA ARG A 152 12.63 -6.13 8.86
C ARG A 152 11.88 -6.46 7.56
N ASN A 153 10.81 -7.23 7.62
CA ASN A 153 9.99 -7.57 6.47
C ASN A 153 8.69 -6.73 6.33
N ARG A 154 8.62 -5.59 7.02
CA ARG A 154 7.55 -4.61 6.85
C ARG A 154 8.07 -3.46 6.00
N ILE A 155 7.41 -3.20 4.87
CA ILE A 155 7.76 -2.09 3.99
C ILE A 155 6.50 -1.25 3.79
N THR A 156 6.48 -0.07 4.37
CA THR A 156 5.35 0.85 4.30
C THR A 156 5.75 2.14 3.61
N ALA A 157 4.88 2.68 2.78
CA ALA A 157 5.14 3.92 2.06
C ALA A 157 4.13 5.02 2.42
N GLY A 158 4.53 6.25 2.21
CA GLY A 158 3.75 7.44 2.45
C GLY A 158 2.57 7.60 1.50
N GLY A 159 2.12 8.85 1.29
CA GLY A 159 0.92 9.12 0.49
C GLY A 159 1.09 8.84 -1.00
N VAL A 160 0.04 8.48 -1.58
CA VAL A 160 -0.35 8.21 -2.98
C VAL A 160 0.81 7.93 -3.95
N THR A 161 1.55 8.97 -4.36
CA THR A 161 2.63 8.85 -5.37
C THR A 161 3.85 8.06 -4.84
N ALA A 162 3.99 7.89 -3.53
CA ALA A 162 5.03 7.05 -2.94
C ALA A 162 4.88 5.57 -3.34
N GLY A 163 3.71 5.18 -3.87
CA GLY A 163 3.45 3.83 -4.35
C GLY A 163 4.37 3.39 -5.50
N ILE A 164 4.75 4.30 -6.39
CA ILE A 164 5.66 3.98 -7.50
C ILE A 164 7.07 3.74 -6.95
N ASP A 165 7.57 4.64 -6.09
CA ASP A 165 8.88 4.46 -5.44
C ASP A 165 8.92 3.18 -4.61
N PHE A 166 7.83 2.89 -3.88
CA PHE A 166 7.67 1.66 -3.11
C PHE A 166 7.75 0.42 -4.00
N GLY A 167 7.03 0.39 -5.12
CA GLY A 167 7.06 -0.73 -6.06
C GLY A 167 8.48 -1.01 -6.57
N LEU A 168 9.23 0.04 -6.93
CA LEU A 168 10.63 -0.08 -7.35
C LEU A 168 11.54 -0.55 -6.20
N ALA A 169 11.36 -0.02 -4.99
CA ALA A 169 12.14 -0.44 -3.83
C ALA A 169 11.88 -1.91 -3.47
N LEU A 170 10.62 -2.34 -3.46
CA LEU A 170 10.25 -3.74 -3.22
C LEU A 170 10.82 -4.67 -4.31
N LEU A 171 10.79 -4.23 -5.57
CA LEU A 171 11.38 -4.98 -6.67
C LEU A 171 12.89 -5.17 -6.49
N ALA A 172 13.58 -4.11 -6.05
CA ALA A 172 15.01 -4.18 -5.74
C ALA A 172 15.32 -5.19 -4.61
N GLU A 173 14.50 -5.21 -3.56
CA GLU A 173 14.61 -6.17 -2.45
C GLU A 173 14.37 -7.62 -2.89
N MET A 174 13.42 -7.85 -3.80
CA MET A 174 13.06 -9.20 -4.23
C MET A 174 13.97 -9.76 -5.33
N LEU A 175 14.30 -8.93 -6.32
CA LEU A 175 14.92 -9.34 -7.60
C LEU A 175 16.22 -8.58 -7.92
N GLY A 176 16.68 -7.75 -7.00
CA GLY A 176 17.92 -6.99 -7.15
C GLY A 176 17.76 -5.63 -7.84
N GLU A 177 18.69 -4.73 -7.56
CA GLU A 177 18.67 -3.34 -8.00
C GLU A 177 18.58 -3.19 -9.53
N GLN A 178 19.23 -4.06 -10.29
CA GLN A 178 19.21 -4.01 -11.75
C GLN A 178 17.80 -4.19 -12.32
N SER A 179 16.99 -5.08 -11.74
CA SER A 179 15.59 -5.30 -12.14
C SER A 179 14.75 -4.04 -11.88
N ALA A 180 14.95 -3.40 -10.73
CA ALA A 180 14.26 -2.16 -10.39
C ALA A 180 14.64 -1.01 -11.33
N ARG A 181 15.93 -0.83 -11.65
CA ARG A 181 16.42 0.20 -12.58
C ARG A 181 15.86 0.04 -14.00
N VAL A 182 15.79 -1.21 -14.48
CA VAL A 182 15.21 -1.49 -15.80
C VAL A 182 13.72 -1.19 -15.80
N THR A 183 13.00 -1.56 -14.75
CA THR A 183 11.57 -1.24 -14.59
C THR A 183 11.34 0.26 -14.48
N GLN A 184 12.16 1.00 -13.73
CA GLN A 184 12.08 2.46 -13.64
C GLN A 184 12.20 3.12 -15.01
N LEU A 185 13.17 2.67 -15.81
CA LEU A 185 13.35 3.17 -17.19
C LEU A 185 12.19 2.78 -18.10
N LEU A 186 11.66 1.55 -17.97
CA LEU A 186 10.48 1.11 -18.72
C LEU A 186 9.25 1.99 -18.45
N LEU A 187 9.05 2.38 -17.18
CA LEU A 187 7.97 3.27 -16.76
C LEU A 187 8.24 4.75 -17.10
N GLU A 188 9.47 5.08 -17.55
CA GLU A 188 9.92 6.47 -17.72
C GLU A 188 9.67 7.31 -16.45
N TYR A 189 9.87 6.66 -15.28
CA TYR A 189 9.63 7.31 -14.00
C TYR A 189 10.79 8.25 -13.63
N ASP A 190 10.65 9.50 -14.09
CA ASP A 190 11.59 10.62 -13.88
C ASP A 190 10.77 11.85 -13.45
N PRO A 191 10.24 11.91 -12.20
CA PRO A 191 9.29 12.91 -11.78
C PRO A 191 9.89 14.32 -11.70
N ASP A 192 9.20 15.28 -12.33
CA ASP A 192 9.51 16.71 -12.31
C ASP A 192 8.24 17.51 -11.95
N PRO A 193 7.83 17.54 -10.66
CA PRO A 193 6.61 18.20 -10.25
C PRO A 193 6.71 19.74 -10.43
N PRO A 194 5.64 20.39 -10.94
CA PRO A 194 5.68 21.83 -11.25
C PRO A 194 5.67 22.73 -10.00
N PHE A 195 5.43 22.17 -8.82
CA PHE A 195 5.41 22.89 -7.54
C PHE A 195 6.18 22.12 -6.49
N ASP A 196 6.88 22.87 -5.61
CA ASP A 196 7.57 22.30 -4.45
C ASP A 196 6.66 22.29 -3.21
N SER A 197 5.51 21.62 -3.32
CA SER A 197 4.48 21.53 -2.28
C SER A 197 4.03 20.08 -2.04
N GLY A 198 4.83 19.11 -2.46
CA GLY A 198 4.49 17.68 -2.36
C GLY A 198 4.78 17.05 -0.99
N SER A 199 5.29 17.81 -0.03
CA SER A 199 5.64 17.33 1.31
C SER A 199 5.30 18.39 2.36
N PRO A 200 4.90 18.01 3.60
CA PRO A 200 4.73 18.99 4.67
C PRO A 200 6.03 19.71 5.08
N LEU A 201 7.19 19.24 4.60
CA LEU A 201 8.47 19.91 4.82
C LEU A 201 8.70 21.10 3.86
N THR A 202 8.00 21.12 2.72
CA THR A 202 8.17 22.12 1.67
C THR A 202 6.88 22.89 1.38
N ALA A 203 5.71 22.33 1.74
CA ALA A 203 4.42 22.99 1.58
C ALA A 203 4.24 24.17 2.54
N GLY A 204 3.39 25.13 2.16
CA GLY A 204 2.99 26.24 3.02
C GLY A 204 1.98 25.83 4.10
N ASP A 205 1.85 26.65 5.13
CA ASP A 205 0.93 26.41 6.26
C ASP A 205 -0.53 26.28 5.82
N VAL A 206 -0.94 27.01 4.78
CA VAL A 206 -2.31 26.97 4.24
C VAL A 206 -2.64 25.62 3.65
N GLU A 207 -1.73 25.08 2.83
CA GLU A 207 -1.88 23.75 2.21
C GLU A 207 -1.90 22.65 3.28
N ILE A 208 -0.99 22.72 4.25
CA ILE A 208 -0.91 21.78 5.36
C ILE A 208 -2.21 21.75 6.16
N GLU A 209 -2.69 22.93 6.56
CA GLU A 209 -3.93 23.04 7.35
C GLU A 209 -5.16 22.60 6.56
N THR A 210 -5.20 22.89 5.27
CA THR A 210 -6.29 22.45 4.37
C THR A 210 -6.37 20.93 4.32
N ILE A 211 -5.24 20.24 4.14
CA ILE A 211 -5.23 18.78 4.10
C ILE A 211 -5.53 18.16 5.47
N ARG A 212 -5.03 18.75 6.56
CA ARG A 212 -5.37 18.26 7.92
C ARG A 212 -6.87 18.30 8.18
N LYS A 213 -7.55 19.40 7.82
CA LYS A 213 -9.00 19.51 7.92
C LYS A 213 -9.75 18.53 7.02
N PHE A 214 -9.24 18.31 5.83
CA PHE A 214 -9.84 17.36 4.87
C PHE A 214 -9.82 15.92 5.41
N VAL A 215 -8.72 15.49 6.05
CA VAL A 215 -8.59 14.11 6.55
C VAL A 215 -9.09 13.94 7.99
N GLU A 216 -9.43 15.01 8.71
CA GLU A 216 -9.86 14.95 10.11
C GLU A 216 -11.05 14.00 10.36
N PRO A 217 -12.13 13.99 9.54
CA PRO A 217 -13.23 13.04 9.73
C PRO A 217 -12.78 11.58 9.66
N LEU A 218 -11.95 11.23 8.67
CA LEU A 218 -11.40 9.88 8.52
C LEU A 218 -10.51 9.52 9.72
N ASN A 219 -9.66 10.44 10.16
CA ASN A 219 -8.79 10.23 11.31
C ASN A 219 -9.58 9.96 12.59
N ALA A 220 -10.64 10.74 12.84
CA ALA A 220 -11.51 10.55 14.01
C ALA A 220 -12.24 9.19 13.95
N GLU A 221 -12.69 8.80 12.78
CA GLU A 221 -13.35 7.52 12.56
C GLU A 221 -12.41 6.35 12.82
N ILE A 222 -11.20 6.35 12.24
CA ILE A 222 -10.19 5.30 12.44
C ILE A 222 -9.77 5.23 13.91
N ALA A 223 -9.56 6.38 14.57
CA ALA A 223 -9.21 6.40 15.99
C ALA A 223 -10.28 5.73 16.86
N SER A 224 -11.56 5.88 16.53
CA SER A 224 -12.65 5.23 17.25
C SER A 224 -12.63 3.70 17.14
N LEU A 225 -12.10 3.16 16.05
CA LEU A 225 -12.01 1.72 15.79
C LEU A 225 -10.84 1.05 16.53
N ALA A 226 -9.81 1.81 16.86
CA ALA A 226 -8.63 1.27 17.56
C ALA A 226 -8.85 1.07 19.08
N THR A 227 -9.94 1.61 19.64
CA THR A 227 -10.26 1.56 21.08
C THR A 227 -11.19 0.42 21.47
N VAL A 228 -11.55 -0.45 20.53
CA VAL A 228 -12.40 -1.64 20.73
C VAL A 228 -11.56 -2.91 20.66
#